data_d90e423ff3bea7c9ad7b746b6f4767b3
#
_entry.id   d90e423ff3bea7c9ad7b746b6f4767b3
#
_cell.length_a   1.000
_cell.length_b   1.000
_cell.length_c   1.000
_cell.angle_alpha   90.00
_cell.angle_beta   90.00
_cell.angle_gamma   90.00
#
_symmetry.space_group_name_H-M   'P 1'
#
loop_
_entity.id
_entity.type
_entity.pdbx_description
1 polymer ?
#
loop_
_entity_poly.entity_id
_entity_poly.type
_entity_poly.pdbx_seq_one_letter_code
_entity_poly.pdbx_strand_id
1 'polypeptide(L)'
;KNYRISILSSTKCRLLAIPCVYYMEWMHMDVDALYMRTQENMKRLVMQTAEARRYLFMEGKDRLMVHLVRKYEQKQPLPEKFELKQTRTRISEEVGISMKTLNRNIKKLEEVNLIQLNKGKIVIMKSQYMIMKKELEYYVNGENVF
;
A
#
# COMPACT_ATOMS: atom_id res chain seq x y z
N LYS A 1 -14.82 25.24 6.07
CA LYS A 1 -13.98 24.15 6.66
C LYS A 1 -12.89 23.80 5.67
N ASN A 2 -11.63 23.95 6.05
CA ASN A 2 -10.49 23.57 5.20
C ASN A 2 -10.27 22.05 5.33
N TYR A 3 -10.33 21.35 4.20
CA TYR A 3 -9.96 19.94 4.16
C TYR A 3 -8.43 19.82 4.19
N ARG A 4 -7.91 18.90 5.02
CA ARG A 4 -6.47 18.62 5.12
C ARG A 4 -6.01 17.51 4.18
N ILE A 5 -6.88 17.08 3.26
CA ILE A 5 -6.60 15.97 2.35
C ILE A 5 -6.81 16.48 0.93
N SER A 6 -5.79 16.27 0.09
CA SER A 6 -5.88 16.48 -1.35
C SER A 6 -6.00 15.12 -2.05
N ILE A 7 -6.91 15.03 -3.01
CA ILE A 7 -7.09 13.85 -3.85
C ILE A 7 -6.62 14.20 -5.25
N LEU A 8 -5.69 13.43 -5.78
CA LEU A 8 -5.15 13.60 -7.12
C LEU A 8 -5.49 12.36 -7.97
N SER A 9 -6.13 12.57 -9.12
CA SER A 9 -6.35 11.47 -10.07
C SER A 9 -5.05 11.15 -10.80
N SER A 10 -4.68 9.87 -10.86
CA SER A 10 -3.50 9.41 -11.60
C SER A 10 -3.79 9.08 -13.06
N THR A 11 -5.06 9.00 -13.43
CA THR A 11 -5.54 8.72 -14.79
C THR A 11 -6.78 9.56 -15.08
N LYS A 12 -7.19 9.62 -16.36
CA LYS A 12 -8.46 10.25 -16.75
C LYS A 12 -9.62 9.54 -16.06
N CYS A 13 -10.43 10.27 -15.29
CA CYS A 13 -11.57 9.73 -14.55
C CYS A 13 -12.81 10.63 -14.73
N ARG A 14 -13.98 10.04 -14.49
CA ARG A 14 -15.25 10.76 -14.34
C ARG A 14 -15.59 10.85 -12.86
N LEU A 15 -15.94 12.03 -12.39
CA LEU A 15 -16.29 12.26 -10.99
C LEU A 15 -17.71 12.81 -10.92
N LEU A 16 -18.47 12.33 -9.95
CA LEU A 16 -19.74 12.92 -9.55
C LEU A 16 -19.48 13.78 -8.31
N ALA A 17 -19.72 15.08 -8.41
CA ALA A 17 -19.64 16.00 -7.30
C ALA A 17 -21.02 16.16 -6.66
N ILE A 18 -21.13 15.81 -5.39
CA ILE A 18 -22.35 15.99 -4.60
C ILE A 18 -22.07 17.09 -3.58
N PRO A 19 -22.85 18.20 -3.56
CA PRO A 19 -22.72 19.22 -2.53
C PRO A 19 -22.94 18.62 -1.13
N CYS A 20 -22.12 19.02 -0.19
CA CYS A 20 -22.12 18.45 1.17
C CYS A 20 -23.50 18.58 1.86
N VAL A 21 -24.25 19.65 1.57
CA VAL A 21 -25.59 19.86 2.12
C VAL A 21 -26.52 18.72 1.72
N TYR A 22 -26.64 18.41 0.43
CA TYR A 22 -27.51 17.33 -0.06
C TYR A 22 -27.08 15.95 0.43
N TYR A 23 -25.76 15.73 0.55
CA TYR A 23 -25.26 14.50 1.13
C TYR A 23 -25.66 14.36 2.62
N MET A 24 -25.58 15.44 3.38
CA MET A 24 -25.97 15.45 4.80
C MET A 24 -27.48 15.26 4.94
N GLU A 25 -28.30 15.94 4.16
CA GLU A 25 -29.76 15.77 4.13
C GLU A 25 -30.13 14.31 3.84
N TRP A 26 -29.51 13.70 2.83
CA TRP A 26 -29.75 12.28 2.54
C TRP A 26 -29.39 11.38 3.72
N MET A 27 -28.24 11.57 4.35
CA MET A 27 -27.84 10.78 5.53
C MET A 27 -28.78 10.97 6.72
N HIS A 28 -29.45 12.13 6.85
CA HIS A 28 -30.44 12.36 7.90
C HIS A 28 -31.81 11.69 7.60
N MET A 29 -32.16 11.56 6.34
CA MET A 29 -33.43 10.99 5.91
C MET A 29 -33.40 9.46 5.77
N ASP A 30 -32.24 8.91 5.45
CA ASP A 30 -32.05 7.49 5.17
C ASP A 30 -31.14 6.84 6.22
N VAL A 31 -31.76 6.26 7.24
CA VAL A 31 -31.05 5.62 8.37
C VAL A 31 -30.26 4.39 7.90
N ASP A 32 -30.77 3.66 6.92
CA ASP A 32 -30.08 2.48 6.39
C ASP A 32 -28.81 2.90 5.61
N ALA A 33 -28.88 3.97 4.83
CA ALA A 33 -27.71 4.54 4.15
C ALA A 33 -26.66 5.03 5.17
N LEU A 34 -27.08 5.70 6.23
CA LEU A 34 -26.19 6.12 7.32
C LEU A 34 -25.54 4.92 8.03
N TYR A 35 -26.30 3.89 8.32
CA TYR A 35 -25.82 2.68 8.96
C TYR A 35 -24.78 1.95 8.10
N MET A 36 -25.08 1.71 6.82
CA MET A 36 -24.15 1.08 5.87
C MET A 36 -22.86 1.90 5.73
N ARG A 37 -22.99 3.23 5.63
CA ARG A 37 -21.82 4.12 5.52
C ARG A 37 -20.95 4.08 6.78
N THR A 38 -21.58 4.04 7.93
CA THR A 38 -20.89 3.95 9.22
C THR A 38 -20.15 2.62 9.34
N GLN A 39 -20.80 1.51 9.03
CA GLN A 39 -20.14 0.18 9.00
C GLN A 39 -18.93 0.16 8.08
N GLU A 40 -19.06 0.69 6.87
CA GLU A 40 -17.94 0.72 5.90
C GLU A 40 -16.77 1.56 6.42
N ASN A 41 -17.06 2.72 7.01
CA ASN A 41 -16.04 3.57 7.61
C ASN A 41 -15.35 2.89 8.82
N MET A 42 -16.11 2.19 9.66
CA MET A 42 -15.55 1.42 10.78
C MET A 42 -14.66 0.27 10.30
N LYS A 43 -15.09 -0.49 9.30
CA LYS A 43 -14.27 -1.56 8.69
C LYS A 43 -12.95 -0.99 8.16
N ARG A 44 -13.00 0.13 7.43
CA ARG A 44 -11.80 0.80 6.92
C ARG A 44 -10.88 1.26 8.05
N LEU A 45 -11.43 1.86 9.10
CA LEU A 45 -10.66 2.32 10.25
C LEU A 45 -9.95 1.16 10.95
N VAL A 46 -10.65 0.06 11.20
CA VAL A 46 -10.07 -1.15 11.82
C VAL A 46 -8.95 -1.71 10.94
N MET A 47 -9.18 -1.84 9.62
CA MET A 47 -8.15 -2.32 8.69
C MET A 47 -6.92 -1.40 8.68
N GLN A 48 -7.11 -0.09 8.59
CA GLN A 48 -6.01 0.88 8.59
C GLN A 48 -5.22 0.83 9.90
N THR A 49 -5.91 0.69 11.04
CA THR A 49 -5.26 0.60 12.36
C THR A 49 -4.45 -0.69 12.50
N ALA A 50 -5.00 -1.82 12.04
CA ALA A 50 -4.29 -3.10 12.05
C ALA A 50 -3.04 -3.06 11.15
N GLU A 51 -3.15 -2.50 9.94
CA GLU A 51 -2.01 -2.30 9.06
C GLU A 51 -0.95 -1.38 9.68
N ALA A 52 -1.36 -0.24 10.24
CA ALA A 52 -0.45 0.69 10.89
C ALA A 52 0.31 0.04 12.05
N ARG A 53 -0.37 -0.77 12.87
CA ARG A 53 0.28 -1.54 13.96
C ARG A 53 1.33 -2.51 13.41
N ARG A 54 1.00 -3.29 12.39
CA ARG A 54 1.96 -4.22 11.75
C ARG A 54 3.19 -3.48 11.24
N TYR A 55 2.98 -2.33 10.58
CA TYR A 55 4.08 -1.50 10.09
C TYR A 55 5.01 -0.99 11.19
N LEU A 56 4.51 -0.73 12.40
CA LEU A 56 5.34 -0.29 13.53
C LEU A 56 6.37 -1.34 13.97
N PHE A 57 6.02 -2.63 13.88
CA PHE A 57 6.87 -3.75 14.29
C PHE A 57 7.71 -4.34 13.15
N MET A 58 7.47 -3.94 11.91
CA MET A 58 8.24 -4.41 10.75
C MET A 58 9.60 -3.73 10.66
N GLU A 59 10.63 -4.50 10.36
CA GLU A 59 11.91 -3.95 9.97
C GLU A 59 11.82 -3.20 8.62
N GLY A 60 12.75 -2.29 8.36
CA GLY A 60 12.77 -1.52 7.12
C GLY A 60 12.88 -2.38 5.86
N LYS A 61 13.49 -3.58 5.95
CA LYS A 61 13.54 -4.56 4.86
C LYS A 61 12.15 -5.10 4.54
N ASP A 62 11.41 -5.50 5.55
CA ASP A 62 10.08 -6.09 5.39
C ASP A 62 9.07 -5.07 4.91
N ARG A 63 9.14 -3.82 5.42
CA ARG A 63 8.34 -2.70 4.89
C ARG A 63 8.60 -2.49 3.40
N LEU A 64 9.86 -2.58 2.97
CA LEU A 64 10.20 -2.48 1.55
C LEU A 64 9.62 -3.66 0.76
N MET A 65 9.71 -4.89 1.24
CA MET A 65 9.10 -6.05 0.58
C MET A 65 7.58 -5.90 0.45
N VAL A 66 6.88 -5.49 1.51
CA VAL A 66 5.43 -5.19 1.46
C VAL A 66 5.11 -4.17 0.39
N HIS A 67 5.87 -3.09 0.31
CA HIS A 67 5.70 -2.06 -0.71
C HIS A 67 5.87 -2.63 -2.12
N LEU A 68 6.91 -3.42 -2.36
CA LEU A 68 7.22 -4.03 -3.65
C LEU A 68 6.13 -5.02 -4.09
N VAL A 69 5.67 -5.88 -3.19
CA VAL A 69 4.57 -6.83 -3.42
C VAL A 69 3.28 -6.10 -3.77
N ARG A 70 2.90 -5.07 -3.01
CA ARG A 70 1.71 -4.25 -3.32
C ARG A 70 1.79 -3.58 -4.69
N LYS A 71 2.96 -3.04 -5.07
CA LYS A 71 3.15 -2.41 -6.39
C LYS A 71 3.08 -3.42 -7.53
N TYR A 72 3.55 -4.63 -7.30
CA TYR A 72 3.42 -5.73 -8.26
C TYR A 72 1.95 -6.16 -8.43
N GLU A 73 1.21 -6.34 -7.34
CA GLU A 73 -0.21 -6.74 -7.33
C GLU A 73 -1.16 -5.71 -7.93
N GLN A 74 -0.77 -4.43 -7.97
CA GLN A 74 -1.54 -3.38 -8.67
C GLN A 74 -1.55 -3.57 -10.20
N LYS A 75 -0.76 -4.51 -10.74
CA LYS A 75 -0.76 -4.86 -12.16
C LYS A 75 -1.66 -6.06 -12.42
N GLN A 76 -2.70 -5.86 -13.21
CA GLN A 76 -3.62 -6.89 -13.62
C GLN A 76 -3.65 -6.97 -15.16
N PRO A 77 -3.41 -8.15 -15.76
CA PRO A 77 -2.95 -9.40 -15.14
C PRO A 77 -1.51 -9.30 -14.59
N LEU A 78 -1.16 -10.18 -13.64
CA LEU A 78 0.18 -10.19 -13.03
C LEU A 78 1.25 -10.49 -14.08
N PRO A 79 2.23 -9.60 -14.30
CA PRO A 79 3.22 -9.76 -15.35
C PRO A 79 4.32 -10.78 -14.95
N GLU A 80 4.95 -11.43 -15.90
CA GLU A 80 6.13 -12.28 -15.63
C GLU A 80 7.33 -11.47 -15.13
N LYS A 81 7.43 -10.20 -15.57
CA LYS A 81 8.47 -9.27 -15.18
C LYS A 81 7.87 -7.88 -14.94
N PHE A 82 8.17 -7.30 -13.82
CA PHE A 82 7.70 -5.96 -13.42
C PHE A 82 8.87 -5.04 -13.12
N GLU A 83 8.94 -3.89 -13.78
CA GLU A 83 9.89 -2.82 -13.49
C GLU A 83 9.20 -1.73 -12.69
N LEU A 84 9.71 -1.40 -11.50
CA LEU A 84 9.20 -0.33 -10.67
C LEU A 84 9.65 1.03 -11.22
N LYS A 85 8.69 1.85 -11.66
CA LYS A 85 8.94 3.17 -12.26
C LYS A 85 9.13 4.30 -11.23
N GLN A 86 9.00 4.02 -9.94
CA GLN A 86 9.15 5.03 -8.89
C GLN A 86 10.60 5.42 -8.65
N THR A 87 10.82 6.69 -8.29
CA THR A 87 12.14 7.17 -7.83
C THR A 87 12.45 6.63 -6.44
N ARG A 88 13.76 6.54 -6.10
CA ARG A 88 14.21 6.13 -4.76
C ARG A 88 13.64 7.03 -3.66
N THR A 89 13.59 8.33 -3.91
CA THR A 89 13.00 9.31 -2.98
C THR A 89 11.56 8.96 -2.66
N ARG A 90 10.74 8.72 -3.69
CA ARG A 90 9.34 8.37 -3.50
C ARG A 90 9.14 7.03 -2.79
N ILE A 91 9.98 6.03 -3.08
CA ILE A 91 9.94 4.75 -2.36
C ILE A 91 10.29 4.97 -0.88
N SER A 92 11.33 5.76 -0.59
CA SER A 92 11.76 6.11 0.78
C SER A 92 10.62 6.76 1.58
N GLU A 93 9.91 7.70 0.97
CA GLU A 93 8.76 8.38 1.57
C GLU A 93 7.58 7.43 1.81
N GLU A 94 7.20 6.62 0.80
CA GLU A 94 6.07 5.69 0.90
C GLU A 94 6.34 4.54 1.89
N VAL A 95 7.59 4.10 2.03
CA VAL A 95 8.01 3.04 2.98
C VAL A 95 8.31 3.57 4.37
N GLY A 96 8.54 4.87 4.51
CA GLY A 96 8.86 5.51 5.78
C GLY A 96 10.25 5.13 6.33
N ILE A 97 11.26 5.04 5.45
CA ILE A 97 12.67 4.76 5.80
C ILE A 97 13.60 5.77 5.14
N SER A 98 14.78 6.01 5.74
CA SER A 98 15.76 6.92 5.15
C SER A 98 16.32 6.38 3.83
N MET A 99 16.79 7.28 2.96
CA MET A 99 17.47 6.92 1.70
C MET A 99 18.65 5.96 1.91
N LYS A 100 19.44 6.17 2.97
CA LYS A 100 20.55 5.29 3.34
C LYS A 100 20.05 3.89 3.66
N THR A 101 18.99 3.78 4.46
CA THR A 101 18.36 2.51 4.83
C THR A 101 17.73 1.84 3.60
N LEU A 102 17.04 2.59 2.75
CA LEU A 102 16.46 2.09 1.51
C LEU A 102 17.52 1.45 0.62
N ASN A 103 18.61 2.16 0.33
CA ASN A 103 19.66 1.65 -0.55
C ASN A 103 20.34 0.40 0.02
N ARG A 104 20.57 0.36 1.34
CA ARG A 104 21.07 -0.84 2.02
C ARG A 104 20.12 -2.02 1.89
N ASN A 105 18.83 -1.80 2.09
CA ASN A 105 17.84 -2.88 2.02
C ASN A 105 17.63 -3.37 0.58
N ILE A 106 17.67 -2.48 -0.42
CA ILE A 106 17.64 -2.88 -1.82
C ILE A 106 18.82 -3.79 -2.15
N LYS A 107 20.04 -3.42 -1.71
CA LYS A 107 21.23 -4.26 -1.92
C LYS A 107 21.07 -5.63 -1.26
N LYS A 108 20.58 -5.68 -0.02
CA LYS A 108 20.28 -6.96 0.68
C LYS A 108 19.27 -7.83 -0.08
N LEU A 109 18.18 -7.22 -0.59
CA LEU A 109 17.17 -7.97 -1.36
C LEU A 109 17.71 -8.48 -2.69
N GLU A 110 18.62 -7.74 -3.33
CA GLU A 110 19.32 -8.16 -4.55
C GLU A 110 20.28 -9.32 -4.25
N GLU A 111 21.09 -9.23 -3.19
CA GLU A 111 22.05 -10.26 -2.75
C GLU A 111 21.37 -11.61 -2.46
N VAL A 112 20.14 -11.59 -1.91
CA VAL A 112 19.33 -12.80 -1.68
C VAL A 112 18.42 -13.14 -2.87
N ASN A 113 18.62 -12.51 -4.01
CA ASN A 113 17.90 -12.75 -5.27
C ASN A 113 16.36 -12.57 -5.18
N LEU A 114 15.87 -11.73 -4.27
CA LEU A 114 14.44 -11.38 -4.19
C LEU A 114 14.03 -10.27 -5.15
N ILE A 115 14.99 -9.50 -5.64
CA ILE A 115 14.83 -8.48 -6.68
C ILE A 115 16.04 -8.48 -7.61
N GLN A 116 15.93 -7.78 -8.73
CA GLN A 116 17.02 -7.49 -9.65
C GLN A 116 17.14 -5.98 -9.83
N LEU A 117 18.34 -5.49 -10.14
CA LEU A 117 18.56 -4.12 -10.55
C LEU A 117 18.88 -4.05 -12.05
N ASN A 118 18.11 -3.28 -12.79
CA ASN A 118 18.37 -2.98 -14.20
C ASN A 118 18.53 -1.46 -14.36
N LYS A 119 19.74 -1.01 -14.70
CA LYS A 119 20.07 0.43 -14.83
C LYS A 119 19.59 1.25 -13.61
N GLY A 120 19.77 0.70 -12.39
CA GLY A 120 19.36 1.32 -11.13
C GLY A 120 17.89 1.20 -10.75
N LYS A 121 17.05 0.67 -11.63
CA LYS A 121 15.63 0.42 -11.36
C LYS A 121 15.41 -0.96 -10.77
N ILE A 122 14.45 -1.08 -9.86
CA ILE A 122 14.06 -2.34 -9.25
C ILE A 122 13.20 -3.11 -10.23
N VAL A 123 13.59 -4.36 -10.47
CA VAL A 123 12.88 -5.32 -11.32
C VAL A 123 12.51 -6.53 -10.47
N ILE A 124 11.28 -7.00 -10.62
CA ILE A 124 10.73 -8.14 -9.88
C ILE A 124 10.22 -9.15 -10.89
N MET A 125 10.72 -10.38 -10.81
CA MET A 125 10.19 -11.50 -11.56
C MET A 125 9.01 -12.13 -10.80
N LYS A 126 8.10 -12.79 -11.49
CA LYS A 126 6.94 -13.46 -10.88
C LYS A 126 7.35 -14.47 -9.80
N SER A 127 8.42 -15.24 -10.02
CA SER A 127 8.97 -16.16 -9.02
C SER A 127 9.44 -15.43 -7.75
N GLN A 128 10.13 -14.30 -7.91
CA GLN A 128 10.61 -13.47 -6.79
C GLN A 128 9.44 -12.87 -6.00
N TYR A 129 8.41 -12.39 -6.70
CA TYR A 129 7.17 -11.92 -6.07
C TYR A 129 6.53 -13.03 -5.22
N MET A 130 6.41 -14.26 -5.73
CA MET A 130 5.81 -15.38 -4.99
C MET A 130 6.60 -15.72 -3.72
N ILE A 131 7.93 -15.67 -3.77
CA ILE A 131 8.79 -15.89 -2.60
C ILE A 131 8.57 -14.77 -1.57
N MET A 132 8.65 -13.50 -1.98
CA MET A 132 8.43 -12.37 -1.09
C MET A 132 7.03 -12.42 -0.46
N LYS A 133 6.00 -12.78 -1.22
CA LYS A 133 4.63 -12.92 -0.71
C LYS A 133 4.55 -13.99 0.38
N LYS A 134 5.14 -15.15 0.16
CA LYS A 134 5.19 -16.24 1.14
C LYS A 134 5.94 -15.85 2.41
N GLU A 135 7.08 -15.16 2.31
CA GLU A 135 7.80 -14.63 3.48
C GLU A 135 6.95 -13.64 4.28
N LEU A 136 6.16 -12.82 3.59
CA LEU A 136 5.30 -11.83 4.23
C LEU A 136 4.02 -12.43 4.84
N GLU A 137 3.56 -13.61 4.39
CA GLU A 137 2.42 -14.32 4.99
C GLU A 137 2.63 -14.62 6.47
N TYR A 138 3.88 -14.82 6.89
CA TYR A 138 4.22 -14.96 8.31
C TYR A 138 3.82 -13.71 9.12
N TYR A 139 3.95 -12.52 8.55
CA TYR A 139 3.52 -11.26 9.20
C TYR A 139 2.01 -10.99 9.05
N VAL A 140 1.34 -11.65 8.09
CA VAL A 140 -0.09 -11.48 7.82
C VAL A 140 -0.92 -12.46 8.63
N ASN A 141 -0.47 -13.72 8.73
CA ASN A 141 -1.17 -14.83 9.37
C ASN A 141 -0.64 -15.14 10.77
N GLY A 142 0.31 -14.37 11.27
CA GLY A 142 0.74 -14.44 12.67
C GLY A 142 -0.40 -14.05 13.59
N GLU A 143 -1.36 -14.93 13.74
CA GLU A 143 -2.14 -15.08 14.96
C GLU A 143 -1.14 -15.27 16.09
N ASN A 144 -1.30 -14.47 17.12
CA ASN A 144 -0.54 -14.46 18.36
C ASN A 144 0.71 -13.57 18.39
N VAL A 145 0.45 -12.27 18.54
CA VAL A 145 1.09 -11.50 19.60
C VAL A 145 -0.01 -10.67 20.25
N PHE A 146 -0.70 -11.27 21.14
CA PHE A 146 -1.31 -10.92 22.44
C PHE A 146 -2.39 -11.93 22.82
#